data_30d2fa91d7d392686769273f8cbd88ef
#
_entry.id   30d2fa91d7d392686769273f8cbd88ef
#
_cell.length_a   1.000
_cell.length_b   1.000
_cell.length_c   1.000
_cell.angle_alpha   90.00
_cell.angle_beta   90.00
_cell.angle_gamma   90.00
#
_symmetry.space_group_name_H-M   'P 1'
#
loop_
_entity.id
_entity.type
_entity.pdbx_description
1 polymer ?
#
loop_
_entity_poly.entity_id
_entity_poly.type
_entity_poly.pdbx_seq_one_letter_code
_entity_poly.pdbx_strand_id
1 'polypeptide(L)'
;MFCNQCGEKLTLMYLEGEGLVPYCKNCGEFRFAPFATAVSMVVTNRQKDKILLARHVGQEEYILFAGYIKKGETAEKAVTREFKEETKLNTVKFKYMSSRYHEPRNVLMLNFLLVAEDGEPVIDTKELEEVKWFTLDEALSHIKHDSTAELFLKNALPEIKKL
;
A
#
# COMPACT_ATOMS: atom_id res chain seq x y z
N MET A 1 22.22 -12.98 12.76
CA MET A 1 20.87 -12.46 13.10
C MET A 1 20.73 -12.45 14.60
N PHE A 2 20.11 -11.40 15.17
CA PHE A 2 19.89 -11.25 16.60
C PHE A 2 18.39 -11.11 16.89
N CYS A 3 17.98 -11.51 18.08
CA CYS A 3 16.60 -11.39 18.55
C CYS A 3 16.23 -9.91 18.71
N ASN A 4 15.14 -9.49 18.06
CA ASN A 4 14.63 -8.11 18.12
C ASN A 4 13.99 -7.74 19.48
N GLN A 5 13.79 -8.74 20.35
CA GLN A 5 13.19 -8.55 21.67
C GLN A 5 14.25 -8.46 22.80
N CYS A 6 15.28 -9.31 22.78
CA CYS A 6 16.27 -9.40 23.86
C CYS A 6 17.73 -9.24 23.42
N GLY A 7 18.01 -9.10 22.11
CA GLY A 7 19.36 -8.94 21.59
C GLY A 7 20.20 -10.24 21.50
N GLU A 8 19.69 -11.37 21.97
CA GLU A 8 20.40 -12.65 21.93
C GLU A 8 20.65 -13.10 20.48
N LYS A 9 21.78 -13.77 20.22
CA LYS A 9 22.09 -14.33 18.91
C LYS A 9 21.15 -15.50 18.60
N LEU A 10 20.48 -15.44 17.44
CA LEU A 10 19.58 -16.48 17.00
C LEU A 10 20.32 -17.70 16.48
N THR A 11 19.76 -18.90 16.75
CA THR A 11 20.18 -20.17 16.18
C THR A 11 19.08 -20.69 15.27
N LEU A 12 19.43 -21.46 14.24
CA LEU A 12 18.44 -22.15 13.43
C LEU A 12 17.93 -23.38 14.18
N MET A 13 16.62 -23.56 14.22
CA MET A 13 15.97 -24.74 14.79
C MET A 13 14.84 -25.20 13.87
N TYR A 14 14.65 -26.51 13.78
CA TYR A 14 13.61 -27.08 12.93
C TYR A 14 12.24 -26.84 13.54
N LEU A 15 11.32 -26.33 12.75
CA LEU A 15 9.90 -26.17 13.06
C LEU A 15 9.10 -26.96 12.03
N GLU A 16 8.24 -27.86 12.51
CA GLU A 16 7.41 -28.71 11.65
C GLU A 16 6.52 -27.84 10.73
N GLY A 17 6.53 -28.16 9.44
CA GLY A 17 5.83 -27.40 8.41
C GLY A 17 6.59 -26.16 7.86
N GLU A 18 7.54 -25.60 8.62
CA GLU A 18 8.27 -24.38 8.27
C GLU A 18 9.76 -24.62 7.95
N GLY A 19 10.32 -25.76 8.35
CA GLY A 19 11.74 -26.08 8.17
C GLY A 19 12.65 -25.40 9.19
N LEU A 20 13.82 -24.91 8.75
CA LEU A 20 14.78 -24.23 9.62
C LEU A 20 14.43 -22.76 9.82
N VAL A 21 13.98 -22.41 11.01
CA VAL A 21 13.57 -21.07 11.41
C VAL A 21 14.50 -20.53 12.50
N PRO A 22 14.87 -19.22 12.47
CA PRO A 22 15.62 -18.61 13.57
C PRO A 22 14.89 -18.73 14.90
N TYR A 23 15.60 -19.19 15.94
CA TYR A 23 15.09 -19.41 17.27
C TYR A 23 15.92 -18.65 18.31
N CYS A 24 15.25 -18.00 19.23
CA CYS A 24 15.86 -17.32 20.36
C CYS A 24 15.83 -18.22 21.60
N LYS A 25 16.98 -18.72 22.02
CA LYS A 25 17.09 -19.60 23.22
C LYS A 25 16.70 -18.86 24.49
N ASN A 26 17.00 -17.56 24.58
CA ASN A 26 16.70 -16.78 25.79
C ASN A 26 15.20 -16.48 25.94
N CYS A 27 14.49 -16.20 24.83
CA CYS A 27 13.04 -15.98 24.85
C CYS A 27 12.22 -17.28 24.75
N GLY A 28 12.81 -18.37 24.31
CA GLY A 28 12.10 -19.63 24.04
C GLY A 28 11.19 -19.60 22.83
N GLU A 29 11.47 -18.74 21.82
CA GLU A 29 10.54 -18.48 20.72
C GLU A 29 11.23 -18.43 19.35
N PHE A 30 10.50 -18.86 18.32
CA PHE A 30 10.88 -18.67 16.92
C PHE A 30 10.79 -17.20 16.50
N ARG A 31 11.65 -16.81 15.57
CA ARG A 31 11.68 -15.43 15.01
C ARG A 31 11.64 -15.53 13.48
N PHE A 32 10.47 -15.24 12.92
CA PHE A 32 10.31 -15.12 11.47
C PHE A 32 10.94 -13.81 10.98
N ALA A 33 11.35 -13.80 9.72
CA ALA A 33 11.94 -12.62 9.11
C ALA A 33 10.94 -11.44 9.15
N PRO A 34 11.29 -10.30 9.73
CA PRO A 34 10.41 -9.14 9.74
C PRO A 34 10.36 -8.51 8.35
N PHE A 35 9.19 -8.06 7.96
CA PHE A 35 8.95 -7.20 6.80
C PHE A 35 7.94 -6.12 7.16
N ALA A 36 8.00 -5.00 6.44
CA ALA A 36 7.01 -3.95 6.60
C ALA A 36 5.72 -4.31 5.85
N THR A 37 4.60 -3.78 6.31
CA THR A 37 3.33 -3.87 5.61
C THR A 37 2.82 -2.48 5.25
N ALA A 38 2.30 -2.33 4.05
CA ALA A 38 1.75 -1.07 3.57
C ALA A 38 0.46 -1.31 2.79
N VAL A 39 -0.38 -0.30 2.74
CA VAL A 39 -1.53 -0.24 1.85
C VAL A 39 -1.17 0.56 0.62
N SER A 40 -1.77 0.21 -0.51
CA SER A 40 -1.81 1.01 -1.73
C SER A 40 -3.25 1.09 -2.20
N MET A 41 -3.62 2.16 -2.89
CA MET A 41 -5.01 2.36 -3.26
C MET A 41 -5.18 2.94 -4.66
N VAL A 42 -6.02 2.28 -5.44
CA VAL A 42 -6.59 2.82 -6.67
C VAL A 42 -7.85 3.59 -6.27
N VAL A 43 -7.87 4.88 -6.50
CA VAL A 43 -8.95 5.77 -6.07
C VAL A 43 -9.78 6.20 -7.25
N THR A 44 -11.09 5.94 -7.21
CA THR A 44 -12.05 6.41 -8.20
C THR A 44 -13.03 7.41 -7.61
N ASN A 45 -13.58 8.29 -8.44
CA ASN A 45 -14.67 9.19 -8.07
C ASN A 45 -16.00 8.41 -7.93
N ARG A 46 -17.07 9.08 -7.44
CA ARG A 46 -18.40 8.45 -7.29
C ARG A 46 -19.00 7.96 -8.60
N GLN A 47 -18.73 8.66 -9.70
CA GLN A 47 -19.21 8.30 -11.03
C GLN A 47 -18.46 7.09 -11.61
N LYS A 48 -17.31 6.72 -11.02
CA LYS A 48 -16.47 5.59 -11.42
C LYS A 48 -15.96 5.71 -12.87
N ASP A 49 -15.65 6.91 -13.29
CA ASP A 49 -15.16 7.26 -14.62
C ASP A 49 -13.78 7.93 -14.59
N LYS A 50 -13.27 8.28 -13.38
CA LYS A 50 -11.95 8.89 -13.19
C LYS A 50 -11.16 8.19 -12.10
N ILE A 51 -9.83 8.25 -12.22
CA ILE A 51 -8.84 7.77 -11.27
C ILE A 51 -8.04 8.95 -10.74
N LEU A 52 -7.85 8.99 -9.44
CA LEU A 52 -6.99 9.97 -8.78
C LEU A 52 -5.57 9.41 -8.70
N LEU A 53 -4.61 10.12 -9.26
CA LEU A 53 -3.19 9.81 -9.16
C LEU A 53 -2.43 10.94 -8.48
N ALA A 54 -1.32 10.60 -7.85
CA ALA A 54 -0.44 11.53 -7.16
C ALA A 54 0.94 11.56 -7.82
N ARG A 55 1.61 12.72 -7.79
CA ARG A 55 3.00 12.89 -8.21
C ARG A 55 3.80 13.48 -7.07
N HIS A 56 4.85 12.78 -6.67
CA HIS A 56 5.77 13.26 -5.63
C HIS A 56 6.64 14.39 -6.12
N VAL A 57 7.07 15.24 -5.20
CA VAL A 57 8.01 16.35 -5.49
C VAL A 57 9.27 15.79 -6.17
N GLY A 58 9.61 16.39 -7.32
CA GLY A 58 10.79 16.02 -8.11
C GLY A 58 10.66 14.70 -8.90
N GLN A 59 9.45 14.14 -9.02
CA GLN A 59 9.15 13.01 -9.90
C GLN A 59 8.35 13.49 -11.11
N GLU A 60 8.55 12.85 -12.27
CA GLU A 60 7.80 13.16 -13.49
C GLU A 60 6.55 12.28 -13.63
N GLU A 61 6.62 11.06 -13.10
CA GLU A 61 5.58 10.03 -13.25
C GLU A 61 4.58 10.06 -12.09
N TYR A 62 3.33 9.75 -12.38
CA TYR A 62 2.30 9.58 -11.37
C TYR A 62 2.32 8.18 -10.76
N ILE A 63 1.89 8.10 -9.53
CA ILE A 63 1.78 6.85 -8.74
C ILE A 63 0.42 6.76 -8.04
N LEU A 64 0.15 5.61 -7.45
CA LEU A 64 -0.97 5.42 -6.53
C LEU A 64 -0.62 5.95 -5.14
N PHE A 65 -1.62 6.36 -4.38
CA PHE A 65 -1.49 6.64 -2.95
C PHE A 65 -1.09 5.37 -2.20
N ALA A 66 -0.22 5.51 -1.21
CA ALA A 66 0.27 4.39 -0.42
C ALA A 66 0.85 4.84 0.92
N GLY A 67 0.67 4.03 1.96
CA GLY A 67 1.25 4.32 3.26
C GLY A 67 1.44 3.07 4.12
N TYR A 68 2.26 3.19 5.16
CA TYR A 68 2.57 2.08 6.05
C TYR A 68 1.44 1.82 7.05
N ILE A 69 1.15 0.53 7.28
CA ILE A 69 0.27 0.10 8.35
C ILE A 69 1.02 0.27 9.69
N LYS A 70 0.43 1.01 10.62
CA LYS A 70 1.01 1.25 11.95
C LYS A 70 0.79 0.04 12.87
N LYS A 71 1.65 -0.12 13.87
CA LYS A 71 1.50 -1.18 14.88
C LYS A 71 0.12 -1.10 15.55
N GLY A 72 -0.64 -2.20 15.51
CA GLY A 72 -1.99 -2.27 16.09
C GLY A 72 -3.10 -1.73 15.18
N GLU A 73 -2.77 -1.29 13.97
CA GLU A 73 -3.72 -0.83 12.98
C GLU A 73 -4.10 -1.98 12.02
N THR A 74 -5.37 -2.03 11.59
CA THR A 74 -5.78 -2.94 10.52
C THR A 74 -5.54 -2.29 9.14
N ALA A 75 -5.46 -3.10 8.08
CA ALA A 75 -5.27 -2.59 6.73
C ALA A 75 -6.43 -1.67 6.27
N GLU A 76 -7.67 -1.97 6.69
CA GLU A 76 -8.85 -1.16 6.39
C GLU A 76 -8.81 0.22 7.06
N LYS A 77 -8.27 0.30 8.28
CA LYS A 77 -8.05 1.59 8.95
C LYS A 77 -6.91 2.35 8.30
N ALA A 78 -5.81 1.67 7.98
CA ALA A 78 -4.66 2.28 7.35
C ALA A 78 -5.02 2.91 6.00
N VAL A 79 -5.75 2.19 5.14
CA VAL A 79 -6.11 2.70 3.80
C VAL A 79 -6.98 3.94 3.87
N THR A 80 -7.94 4.00 4.80
CA THR A 80 -8.81 5.19 4.97
C THR A 80 -8.07 6.35 5.63
N ARG A 81 -7.18 6.07 6.57
CA ARG A 81 -6.35 7.10 7.23
C ARG A 81 -5.36 7.72 6.24
N GLU A 82 -4.57 6.92 5.53
CA GLU A 82 -3.59 7.42 4.56
C GLU A 82 -4.28 8.26 3.48
N PHE A 83 -5.38 7.78 2.90
CA PHE A 83 -6.14 8.55 1.92
C PHE A 83 -6.58 9.91 2.46
N LYS A 84 -7.11 9.94 3.69
CA LYS A 84 -7.54 11.19 4.33
C LYS A 84 -6.37 12.10 4.70
N GLU A 85 -5.24 11.54 5.15
CA GLU A 85 -4.04 12.30 5.48
C GLU A 85 -3.48 13.01 4.24
N GLU A 86 -3.41 12.30 3.09
CA GLU A 86 -2.82 12.80 1.84
C GLU A 86 -3.74 13.71 1.02
N THR A 87 -5.07 13.53 1.09
CA THR A 87 -6.01 14.26 0.22
C THR A 87 -7.02 15.14 0.94
N LYS A 88 -7.21 14.96 2.24
CA LYS A 88 -8.28 15.52 3.09
C LYS A 88 -9.69 15.03 2.72
N LEU A 89 -9.85 14.21 1.71
CA LEU A 89 -11.12 13.60 1.32
C LEU A 89 -11.42 12.36 2.17
N ASN A 90 -12.71 12.03 2.33
CA ASN A 90 -13.13 10.82 2.99
C ASN A 90 -13.34 9.69 1.97
N THR A 91 -13.14 8.46 2.43
CA THR A 91 -13.48 7.24 1.69
C THR A 91 -14.97 6.96 1.84
N VAL A 92 -15.68 6.79 0.73
CA VAL A 92 -17.11 6.41 0.71
C VAL A 92 -17.25 4.89 0.81
N LYS A 93 -16.45 4.18 0.04
CA LYS A 93 -16.43 2.72 -0.02
C LYS A 93 -15.04 2.23 -0.43
N PHE A 94 -14.68 1.04 -0.02
CA PHE A 94 -13.45 0.39 -0.47
C PHE A 94 -13.63 -1.13 -0.55
N LYS A 95 -12.73 -1.77 -1.31
CA LYS A 95 -12.63 -3.22 -1.48
C LYS A 95 -11.16 -3.62 -1.51
N TYR A 96 -10.79 -4.64 -0.75
CA TYR A 96 -9.48 -5.29 -0.91
C TYR A 96 -9.41 -6.00 -2.26
N MET A 97 -8.29 -5.83 -2.96
CA MET A 97 -8.09 -6.37 -4.31
C MET A 97 -7.08 -7.51 -4.33
N SER A 98 -5.87 -7.24 -3.88
CA SER A 98 -4.75 -8.19 -3.95
C SER A 98 -3.60 -7.75 -3.06
N SER A 99 -2.60 -8.60 -2.90
CA SER A 99 -1.33 -8.23 -2.29
C SER A 99 -0.16 -8.57 -3.21
N ARG A 100 0.96 -7.86 -3.00
CA ARG A 100 2.23 -8.14 -3.64
C ARG A 100 3.38 -7.83 -2.69
N TYR A 101 4.31 -8.74 -2.58
CA TYR A 101 5.56 -8.47 -1.89
C TYR A 101 6.50 -7.68 -2.79
N HIS A 102 6.94 -6.52 -2.32
CA HIS A 102 7.90 -5.66 -2.99
C HIS A 102 9.29 -5.88 -2.40
N GLU A 103 10.03 -6.79 -3.02
CA GLU A 103 11.32 -7.28 -2.54
C GLU A 103 12.35 -6.16 -2.29
N PRO A 104 12.54 -5.15 -3.19
CA PRO A 104 13.55 -4.12 -3.00
C PRO A 104 13.39 -3.31 -1.72
N ARG A 105 12.18 -3.17 -1.19
CA ARG A 105 11.88 -2.46 0.05
C ARG A 105 11.50 -3.36 1.21
N ASN A 106 11.49 -4.68 1.01
CA ASN A 106 11.05 -5.66 2.02
C ASN A 106 9.66 -5.32 2.59
N VAL A 107 8.68 -5.07 1.69
CA VAL A 107 7.33 -4.61 2.06
C VAL A 107 6.26 -5.48 1.41
N LEU A 108 5.31 -5.96 2.21
CA LEU A 108 4.07 -6.54 1.70
C LEU A 108 3.07 -5.40 1.42
N MET A 109 2.75 -5.18 0.15
CA MET A 109 1.78 -4.19 -0.31
C MET A 109 0.39 -4.83 -0.41
N LEU A 110 -0.58 -4.26 0.28
CA LEU A 110 -2.00 -4.64 0.24
C LEU A 110 -2.75 -3.60 -0.59
N ASN A 111 -3.25 -4.00 -1.76
CA ASN A 111 -3.93 -3.08 -2.67
C ASN A 111 -5.44 -3.04 -2.44
N PHE A 112 -5.99 -1.83 -2.42
CA PHE A 112 -7.41 -1.54 -2.30
C PHE A 112 -7.92 -0.72 -3.48
N LEU A 113 -9.18 -0.91 -3.82
CA LEU A 113 -9.94 -0.03 -4.69
C LEU A 113 -10.86 0.82 -3.82
N LEU A 114 -10.77 2.16 -3.93
CA LEU A 114 -11.55 3.13 -3.16
C LEU A 114 -12.48 3.94 -4.05
N VAL A 115 -13.63 4.29 -3.50
CA VAL A 115 -14.47 5.39 -3.98
C VAL A 115 -14.27 6.59 -3.04
N ALA A 116 -13.78 7.70 -3.58
CA ALA A 116 -13.65 8.96 -2.86
C ALA A 116 -14.99 9.70 -2.76
N GLU A 117 -15.16 10.52 -1.72
CA GLU A 117 -16.22 11.52 -1.71
C GLU A 117 -15.98 12.59 -2.78
N ASP A 118 -17.03 13.33 -3.12
CA ASP A 118 -16.92 14.45 -4.02
C ASP A 118 -16.17 15.61 -3.34
N GLY A 119 -15.28 16.26 -4.07
CA GLY A 119 -14.47 17.38 -3.60
C GLY A 119 -13.13 17.47 -4.30
N GLU A 120 -12.45 18.58 -4.10
CA GLU A 120 -11.08 18.77 -4.57
C GLU A 120 -10.09 18.33 -3.49
N PRO A 121 -9.08 17.49 -3.83
CA PRO A 121 -8.07 17.07 -2.87
C PRO A 121 -7.22 18.25 -2.40
N VAL A 122 -6.98 18.31 -1.09
CA VAL A 122 -6.05 19.26 -0.48
C VAL A 122 -4.82 18.49 -0.04
N ILE A 123 -3.68 18.76 -0.65
CA ILE A 123 -2.44 18.00 -0.48
C ILE A 123 -1.41 18.72 0.41
N ASP A 124 -0.53 17.96 1.06
CA ASP A 124 0.69 18.51 1.65
C ASP A 124 1.75 18.65 0.55
N THR A 125 2.05 19.89 0.19
CA THR A 125 3.03 20.21 -0.87
C THR A 125 4.48 19.88 -0.52
N LYS A 126 4.75 19.40 0.69
CA LYS A 126 6.09 18.90 1.06
C LYS A 126 6.37 17.52 0.48
N GLU A 127 5.35 16.69 0.32
CA GLU A 127 5.47 15.31 -0.15
C GLU A 127 4.94 15.14 -1.56
N LEU A 128 3.79 15.76 -1.86
CA LEU A 128 3.11 15.66 -3.14
C LEU A 128 3.19 16.99 -3.89
N GLU A 129 3.65 16.94 -5.12
CA GLU A 129 3.68 18.11 -6.01
C GLU A 129 2.33 18.34 -6.69
N GLU A 130 1.65 17.26 -7.07
CA GLU A 130 0.38 17.31 -7.77
C GLU A 130 -0.48 16.08 -7.46
N VAL A 131 -1.79 16.29 -7.39
CA VAL A 131 -2.81 15.23 -7.36
C VAL A 131 -3.86 15.61 -8.40
N LYS A 132 -4.17 14.66 -9.31
CA LYS A 132 -5.03 14.95 -10.45
C LYS A 132 -5.95 13.79 -10.80
N TRP A 133 -7.17 14.13 -11.19
CA TRP A 133 -8.13 13.20 -11.76
C TRP A 133 -7.87 12.96 -13.25
N PHE A 134 -7.74 11.71 -13.62
CA PHE A 134 -7.57 11.22 -14.99
C PHE A 134 -8.76 10.36 -15.39
N THR A 135 -9.11 10.32 -16.66
CA THR A 135 -9.96 9.24 -17.19
C THR A 135 -9.26 7.89 -17.01
N LEU A 136 -10.00 6.80 -17.13
CA LEU A 136 -9.42 5.45 -16.94
C LEU A 136 -8.27 5.18 -17.92
N ASP A 137 -8.40 5.63 -19.17
CA ASP A 137 -7.39 5.45 -20.21
C ASP A 137 -6.16 6.36 -19.97
N GLU A 138 -6.40 7.63 -19.62
CA GLU A 138 -5.32 8.56 -19.27
C GLU A 138 -4.53 8.10 -18.05
N ALA A 139 -5.19 7.54 -17.04
CA ALA A 139 -4.50 7.03 -15.84
C ALA A 139 -3.46 5.95 -16.18
N LEU A 140 -3.77 5.06 -17.14
CA LEU A 140 -2.82 4.03 -17.60
C LEU A 140 -1.63 4.62 -18.36
N SER A 141 -1.80 5.74 -19.05
CA SER A 141 -0.71 6.38 -19.79
C SER A 141 0.18 7.29 -18.94
N HIS A 142 -0.32 7.74 -17.79
CA HIS A 142 0.42 8.66 -16.90
C HIS A 142 1.06 7.96 -15.70
N ILE A 143 0.55 6.79 -15.31
CA ILE A 143 1.10 6.04 -14.17
C ILE A 143 2.51 5.53 -14.50
N LYS A 144 3.36 5.50 -13.49
CA LYS A 144 4.71 4.94 -13.60
C LYS A 144 4.69 3.54 -14.19
N HIS A 145 5.27 3.38 -15.39
CA HIS A 145 5.34 2.11 -16.10
C HIS A 145 6.25 1.09 -15.38
N ASP A 146 6.01 -0.19 -15.64
CA ASP A 146 6.75 -1.33 -15.08
C ASP A 146 6.83 -1.33 -13.55
N SER A 147 5.83 -0.73 -12.91
CA SER A 147 5.75 -0.58 -11.46
C SER A 147 4.65 -1.44 -10.83
N THR A 148 4.74 -1.62 -9.52
CA THR A 148 3.66 -2.22 -8.73
C THR A 148 2.37 -1.39 -8.81
N ALA A 149 2.49 -0.06 -8.95
CA ALA A 149 1.34 0.83 -9.08
C ALA A 149 0.58 0.59 -10.39
N GLU A 150 1.29 0.45 -11.51
CA GLU A 150 0.67 0.12 -12.80
C GLU A 150 -0.03 -1.23 -12.77
N LEU A 151 0.62 -2.25 -12.19
CA LEU A 151 0.03 -3.58 -12.03
C LEU A 151 -1.28 -3.52 -11.24
N PHE A 152 -1.27 -2.80 -10.12
CA PHE A 152 -2.45 -2.65 -9.26
C PHE A 152 -3.56 -1.88 -9.97
N LEU A 153 -3.23 -0.82 -10.71
CA LEU A 153 -4.20 -0.07 -11.51
C LEU A 153 -4.85 -0.98 -12.57
N LYS A 154 -4.06 -1.69 -13.37
CA LYS A 154 -4.57 -2.63 -14.38
C LYS A 154 -5.53 -3.68 -13.81
N ASN A 155 -5.20 -4.22 -12.63
CA ASN A 155 -6.04 -5.21 -11.95
C ASN A 155 -7.34 -4.60 -11.40
N ALA A 156 -7.34 -3.33 -11.03
CA ALA A 156 -8.50 -2.66 -10.46
C ALA A 156 -9.52 -2.18 -11.50
N LEU A 157 -9.08 -1.81 -12.71
CA LEU A 157 -9.96 -1.24 -13.75
C LEU A 157 -11.23 -2.08 -14.03
N PRO A 158 -11.18 -3.42 -14.24
CA PRO A 158 -12.37 -4.22 -14.49
C PRO A 158 -13.32 -4.32 -13.27
N GLU A 159 -12.84 -3.98 -12.07
CA GLU A 159 -13.59 -4.05 -10.82
C GLU A 159 -14.26 -2.72 -10.44
N ILE A 160 -13.84 -1.60 -11.05
CA ILE A 160 -14.33 -0.25 -10.71
C ILE A 160 -15.86 -0.17 -10.81
N LYS A 161 -16.44 -0.66 -11.91
CA LYS A 161 -17.89 -0.61 -12.13
C LYS A 161 -18.67 -1.53 -11.18
N LYS A 162 -18.01 -2.55 -10.61
CA LYS A 162 -18.63 -3.54 -9.70
C LYS A 162 -18.60 -3.10 -8.23
N LEU A 163 -17.81 -2.11 -7.88
CA LEU A 163 -17.70 -1.56 -6.52
C LEU A 163 -18.89 -0.65 -6.22
#